data_281035c49829f649325ec7977e51c20d
#
_entry.id   281035c49829f649325ec7977e51c20d
#
_cell.length_a   1.000
_cell.length_b   1.000
_cell.length_c   1.000
_cell.angle_alpha   90.00
_cell.angle_beta   90.00
_cell.angle_gamma   90.00
#
_symmetry.space_group_name_H-M   'P 1'
#
loop_
_entity.id
_entity.type
_entity.pdbx_description
1 polymer ?
#
loop_
_entity_poly.entity_id
_entity_poly.type
_entity_poly.pdbx_seq_one_letter_code
_entity_poly.pdbx_strand_id
1 'polypeptide(L)'
;MKIDTTYKARISEAISSDSKHAVTPADFRRACLETVDIYRKATDFFIKVILESWDEISAISGSNERLSCVEALTVTTKSRPDVPYPFKDGYFFKYPCYYRRAAIKDALGMVSSYKSNLANWEQDPVGKRPTLRSCGHAYPALYRNGSYKPNGEYTAEIKLRVHNTWDWVTVRLRKSDMDYINRHCSSREKLCPSLRRRGRIWSLDFVFEENVELTDTIDTVLSIDLGINNACTCCAMKPDGTILGREFLKLPKEQDSLVHALNRVKKAQQHGCYKTPRLWAKVKGINDHIAARTAQFIVRRAVALNI
;
A
#
# COMPACT_ATOMS: atom_id res chain seq x y z
N MET A 1 -0.27 6.66 20.72
CA MET A 1 -0.54 6.82 19.26
C MET A 1 -0.38 5.47 18.56
N LYS A 2 -1.30 5.14 17.63
CA LYS A 2 -1.16 3.93 16.79
C LYS A 2 -0.29 4.22 15.58
N ILE A 3 0.68 3.37 15.31
CA ILE A 3 1.57 3.46 14.15
C ILE A 3 1.47 2.17 13.35
N ASP A 4 1.19 2.31 12.05
CA ASP A 4 1.15 1.20 11.10
C ASP A 4 2.44 1.12 10.31
N THR A 5 3.07 -0.04 10.32
CA THR A 5 4.25 -0.33 9.51
C THR A 5 3.97 -1.48 8.54
N THR A 6 4.47 -1.37 7.31
CA THR A 6 4.22 -2.40 6.28
C THR A 6 5.51 -3.07 5.85
N TYR A 7 5.53 -4.40 5.92
CA TYR A 7 6.65 -5.23 5.48
C TYR A 7 6.24 -6.16 4.35
N LYS A 8 7.08 -6.19 3.32
CA LYS A 8 6.85 -6.99 2.13
C LYS A 8 7.47 -8.37 2.25
N ALA A 9 6.66 -9.43 2.05
CA ALA A 9 7.14 -10.78 1.84
C ALA A 9 6.89 -11.19 0.38
N ARG A 10 7.95 -11.46 -0.38
CA ARG A 10 7.86 -11.86 -1.78
C ARG A 10 7.34 -13.28 -1.90
N ILE A 11 6.44 -13.51 -2.84
CA ILE A 11 5.99 -14.84 -3.22
C ILE A 11 7.05 -15.43 -4.15
N SER A 12 7.71 -16.50 -3.70
CA SER A 12 8.75 -17.18 -4.47
C SER A 12 8.16 -18.17 -5.48
N GLU A 13 7.12 -18.90 -5.07
CA GLU A 13 6.41 -19.86 -5.91
C GLU A 13 4.98 -20.11 -5.44
N ALA A 14 4.14 -20.63 -6.32
CA ALA A 14 2.86 -21.27 -5.98
C ALA A 14 3.06 -22.78 -5.98
N ILE A 15 2.60 -23.46 -4.92
CA ILE A 15 2.86 -24.88 -4.70
C ILE A 15 1.72 -25.73 -5.24
N SER A 16 0.47 -25.39 -4.88
CA SER A 16 -0.72 -26.16 -5.23
C SER A 16 -1.98 -25.30 -5.13
N SER A 17 -3.08 -25.80 -5.67
CA SER A 17 -4.44 -25.29 -5.44
C SER A 17 -5.32 -26.35 -4.78
N ASP A 18 -6.43 -25.93 -4.15
CA ASP A 18 -7.40 -26.85 -3.53
C ASP A 18 -8.02 -27.81 -4.55
N SER A 19 -8.13 -27.38 -5.80
CA SER A 19 -8.57 -28.23 -6.91
C SER A 19 -7.55 -29.33 -7.29
N LYS A 20 -6.48 -29.49 -6.52
CA LYS A 20 -5.40 -30.48 -6.67
C LYS A 20 -4.61 -30.39 -7.99
N HIS A 21 -4.73 -29.29 -8.69
CA HIS A 21 -3.92 -29.03 -9.88
C HIS A 21 -2.61 -28.35 -9.50
N ALA A 22 -1.51 -28.80 -10.09
CA ALA A 22 -0.24 -28.09 -10.02
C ALA A 22 -0.41 -26.71 -10.66
N VAL A 23 -0.09 -25.66 -9.92
CA VAL A 23 -0.18 -24.28 -10.42
C VAL A 23 1.17 -23.90 -11.02
N THR A 24 1.24 -23.77 -12.33
CA THR A 24 2.47 -23.30 -12.98
C THR A 24 2.76 -21.84 -12.61
N PRO A 25 4.01 -21.37 -12.71
CA PRO A 25 4.33 -19.94 -12.50
C PRO A 25 3.59 -19.00 -13.46
N ALA A 26 3.18 -19.49 -14.64
CA ALA A 26 2.38 -18.73 -15.60
C ALA A 26 0.93 -18.62 -15.14
N ASP A 27 0.33 -19.72 -14.70
CA ASP A 27 -1.05 -19.77 -14.20
C ASP A 27 -1.19 -18.92 -12.92
N PHE A 28 -0.23 -19.02 -12.01
CA PHE A 28 -0.20 -18.15 -10.82
C PHE A 28 -0.18 -16.67 -11.18
N ARG A 29 0.70 -16.26 -12.10
CA ARG A 29 0.74 -14.86 -12.55
C ARG A 29 -0.56 -14.42 -13.20
N ARG A 30 -1.17 -15.26 -14.00
CA ARG A 30 -2.47 -15.01 -14.64
C ARG A 30 -3.56 -14.87 -13.57
N ALA A 31 -3.65 -15.80 -12.63
CA ALA A 31 -4.62 -15.79 -11.54
C ALA A 31 -4.50 -14.52 -10.67
N CYS A 32 -3.28 -14.10 -10.32
CA CYS A 32 -3.06 -12.85 -9.62
C CYS A 32 -3.51 -11.62 -10.42
N LEU A 33 -3.21 -11.58 -11.73
CA LEU A 33 -3.65 -10.48 -12.61
C LEU A 33 -5.16 -10.41 -12.73
N GLU A 34 -5.82 -11.55 -12.98
CA GLU A 34 -7.28 -11.65 -13.08
C GLU A 34 -7.95 -11.27 -11.75
N THR A 35 -7.39 -11.71 -10.62
CA THR A 35 -7.88 -11.37 -9.29
C THR A 35 -7.82 -9.86 -9.04
N VAL A 36 -6.70 -9.21 -9.39
CA VAL A 36 -6.55 -7.76 -9.23
C VAL A 36 -7.43 -6.99 -10.21
N ASP A 37 -7.57 -7.47 -11.46
CA ASP A 37 -8.43 -6.81 -12.46
C ASP A 37 -9.90 -6.82 -12.04
N ILE A 38 -10.43 -7.98 -11.63
CA ILE A 38 -11.82 -8.07 -11.16
C ILE A 38 -12.04 -7.29 -9.86
N TYR A 39 -11.03 -7.26 -8.98
CA TYR A 39 -11.08 -6.45 -7.77
C TYR A 39 -11.21 -4.95 -8.08
N ARG A 40 -10.43 -4.45 -9.02
CA ARG A 40 -10.49 -3.06 -9.47
C ARG A 40 -11.83 -2.70 -10.10
N LYS A 41 -12.35 -3.59 -10.96
CA LYS A 41 -13.70 -3.40 -11.54
C LYS A 41 -14.79 -3.38 -10.45
N ALA A 42 -14.66 -4.21 -9.42
CA ALA A 42 -15.56 -4.17 -8.27
C ALA A 42 -15.43 -2.86 -7.49
N THR A 43 -14.21 -2.38 -7.27
CA THR A 43 -13.96 -1.10 -6.60
C THR A 43 -14.53 0.08 -7.42
N ASP A 44 -14.34 0.09 -8.75
CA ASP A 44 -14.93 1.11 -9.62
C ASP A 44 -16.47 1.09 -9.62
N PHE A 45 -17.09 -0.09 -9.51
CA PHE A 45 -18.53 -0.21 -9.32
C PHE A 45 -18.96 0.44 -7.99
N PHE A 46 -18.29 0.12 -6.88
CA PHE A 46 -18.64 0.71 -5.58
C PHE A 46 -18.35 2.21 -5.50
N ILE A 47 -17.32 2.71 -6.18
CA ILE A 47 -17.08 4.15 -6.29
C ILE A 47 -18.29 4.87 -6.88
N LYS A 48 -18.90 4.33 -7.94
CA LYS A 48 -20.11 4.92 -8.55
C LYS A 48 -21.29 4.92 -7.58
N VAL A 49 -21.58 3.79 -6.95
CA VAL A 49 -22.66 3.68 -5.96
C VAL A 49 -22.46 4.64 -4.80
N ILE A 50 -21.24 4.73 -4.26
CA ILE A 50 -20.92 5.61 -3.12
C ILE A 50 -21.04 7.08 -3.53
N LEU A 51 -20.62 7.46 -4.75
CA LEU A 51 -20.79 8.83 -5.24
C LEU A 51 -22.25 9.25 -5.36
N GLU A 52 -23.09 8.36 -5.91
CA GLU A 52 -24.53 8.62 -6.08
C GLU A 52 -25.27 8.69 -4.75
N SER A 53 -24.84 7.92 -3.74
CA SER A 53 -25.44 7.86 -2.39
C SER A 53 -24.58 8.58 -1.34
N TRP A 54 -23.72 9.52 -1.73
CA TRP A 54 -22.71 10.11 -0.83
C TRP A 54 -23.32 10.81 0.38
N ASP A 55 -24.39 11.55 0.22
CA ASP A 55 -25.00 12.34 1.30
C ASP A 55 -25.54 11.43 2.42
N GLU A 56 -26.16 10.31 2.07
CA GLU A 56 -26.62 9.29 3.02
C GLU A 56 -25.43 8.61 3.70
N ILE A 57 -24.42 8.15 2.94
CA ILE A 57 -23.29 7.40 3.47
C ILE A 57 -22.37 8.29 4.33
N SER A 58 -22.17 9.55 3.96
CA SER A 58 -21.30 10.48 4.70
C SER A 58 -21.86 10.86 6.08
N ALA A 59 -23.17 10.87 6.23
CA ALA A 59 -23.86 11.14 7.50
C ALA A 59 -23.58 10.04 8.56
N ILE A 60 -23.19 8.84 8.15
CA ILE A 60 -22.90 7.73 9.04
C ILE A 60 -21.47 7.92 9.61
N SER A 61 -21.31 7.88 10.94
CA SER A 61 -20.02 8.11 11.62
C SER A 61 -19.09 6.89 11.57
N GLY A 62 -19.63 5.68 11.67
CA GLY A 62 -18.85 4.45 11.79
C GLY A 62 -18.39 3.86 10.44
N SER A 63 -17.14 3.41 10.34
CA SER A 63 -16.59 2.80 9.11
C SER A 63 -17.26 1.47 8.74
N ASN A 64 -17.65 0.65 9.73
CA ASN A 64 -18.34 -0.61 9.49
C ASN A 64 -19.82 -0.38 9.15
N GLU A 65 -20.42 0.64 9.70
CA GLU A 65 -21.80 1.05 9.44
C GLU A 65 -21.90 1.61 8.00
N ARG A 66 -20.94 2.41 7.56
CA ARG A 66 -20.82 2.86 6.14
C ARG A 66 -20.69 1.68 5.19
N LEU A 67 -19.83 0.71 5.53
CA LEU A 67 -19.70 -0.51 4.74
C LEU A 67 -21.03 -1.28 4.67
N SER A 68 -21.73 -1.43 5.80
CA SER A 68 -23.04 -2.10 5.86
C SER A 68 -24.11 -1.37 5.05
N CYS A 69 -24.09 -0.04 5.03
CA CYS A 69 -24.96 0.77 4.20
C CYS A 69 -24.73 0.47 2.71
N VAL A 70 -23.45 0.48 2.25
CA VAL A 70 -23.13 0.12 0.86
C VAL A 70 -23.53 -1.32 0.52
N GLU A 71 -23.32 -2.28 1.45
CA GLU A 71 -23.81 -3.65 1.26
C GLU A 71 -25.34 -3.70 1.19
N ALA A 72 -26.04 -2.83 1.92
CA ALA A 72 -27.50 -2.72 1.86
C ALA A 72 -27.99 -2.24 0.49
N LEU A 73 -27.29 -1.33 -0.15
CA LEU A 73 -27.62 -0.80 -1.47
C LEU A 73 -27.27 -1.77 -2.62
N THR A 74 -26.38 -2.75 -2.38
CA THR A 74 -25.78 -3.52 -3.49
C THR A 74 -25.94 -5.03 -3.41
N VAL A 75 -26.30 -5.57 -2.25
CA VAL A 75 -26.36 -7.03 -2.05
C VAL A 75 -27.77 -7.49 -1.70
N THR A 76 -28.32 -8.32 -2.58
CA THR A 76 -29.60 -8.99 -2.35
C THR A 76 -29.50 -10.04 -1.23
N THR A 77 -30.51 -10.12 -0.39
CA THR A 77 -30.67 -11.13 0.66
C THR A 77 -32.09 -11.70 0.62
N LYS A 78 -32.37 -12.76 1.40
CA LYS A 78 -33.74 -13.30 1.49
C LYS A 78 -34.74 -12.24 2.01
N SER A 79 -34.33 -11.39 2.94
CA SER A 79 -35.14 -10.31 3.49
C SER A 79 -35.17 -9.04 2.64
N ARG A 80 -34.25 -8.92 1.68
CA ARG A 80 -34.14 -7.79 0.76
C ARG A 80 -33.80 -8.33 -0.63
N PRO A 81 -34.78 -8.83 -1.37
CA PRO A 81 -34.59 -9.42 -2.69
C PRO A 81 -34.19 -8.39 -3.74
N ASP A 82 -34.67 -7.14 -3.59
CA ASP A 82 -34.40 -6.05 -4.51
C ASP A 82 -33.46 -5.01 -3.87
N VAL A 83 -32.49 -4.56 -4.66
CA VAL A 83 -31.54 -3.53 -4.27
C VAL A 83 -31.35 -2.54 -5.42
N PRO A 84 -31.09 -1.24 -5.13
CA PRO A 84 -30.93 -0.22 -6.16
C PRO A 84 -29.78 -0.51 -7.15
N TYR A 85 -28.72 -1.15 -6.66
CA TYR A 85 -27.49 -1.41 -7.43
C TYR A 85 -27.05 -2.88 -7.29
N PRO A 86 -27.63 -3.82 -8.00
CA PRO A 86 -27.34 -5.25 -7.83
C PRO A 86 -25.90 -5.60 -8.23
N PHE A 87 -25.07 -5.94 -7.23
CA PHE A 87 -23.66 -6.28 -7.43
C PHE A 87 -23.44 -7.70 -8.00
N LYS A 88 -24.32 -8.64 -7.64
CA LYS A 88 -24.14 -10.08 -7.99
C LYS A 88 -24.55 -10.44 -9.40
N ASP A 89 -25.10 -9.51 -10.15
CA ASP A 89 -25.60 -9.79 -11.50
C ASP A 89 -24.45 -9.79 -12.51
N GLY A 90 -24.46 -10.76 -13.41
CA GLY A 90 -23.50 -10.86 -14.51
C GLY A 90 -22.06 -11.09 -14.07
N TYR A 91 -21.18 -10.12 -14.30
CA TYR A 91 -19.72 -10.22 -14.18
C TYR A 91 -19.23 -10.58 -12.78
N PHE A 92 -19.95 -10.17 -11.72
CA PHE A 92 -19.56 -10.39 -10.33
C PHE A 92 -20.22 -11.63 -9.70
N PHE A 93 -20.79 -12.49 -10.49
CA PHE A 93 -21.37 -13.76 -10.01
C PHE A 93 -20.31 -14.59 -9.25
N LYS A 94 -20.68 -15.11 -8.08
CA LYS A 94 -19.80 -15.85 -7.14
C LYS A 94 -18.59 -15.06 -6.63
N TYR A 95 -18.58 -13.73 -6.73
CA TYR A 95 -17.51 -12.90 -6.15
C TYR A 95 -17.43 -13.07 -4.63
N PRO A 96 -16.24 -13.36 -4.04
CA PRO A 96 -16.13 -13.63 -2.61
C PRO A 96 -16.48 -12.41 -1.76
N CYS A 97 -17.24 -12.62 -0.68
CA CYS A 97 -17.73 -11.54 0.18
C CYS A 97 -16.60 -10.71 0.80
N TYR A 98 -15.49 -11.33 1.17
CA TYR A 98 -14.35 -10.61 1.76
C TYR A 98 -13.62 -9.72 0.75
N TYR A 99 -13.51 -10.13 -0.50
CA TYR A 99 -13.01 -9.26 -1.58
C TYR A 99 -13.98 -8.10 -1.85
N ARG A 100 -15.28 -8.35 -1.80
CA ARG A 100 -16.30 -7.31 -1.91
C ARG A 100 -16.15 -6.28 -0.80
N ARG A 101 -16.06 -6.73 0.46
CA ARG A 101 -15.89 -5.82 1.62
C ARG A 101 -14.59 -5.02 1.54
N ALA A 102 -13.49 -5.62 1.08
CA ALA A 102 -12.26 -4.91 0.82
C ALA A 102 -12.44 -3.83 -0.26
N ALA A 103 -13.11 -4.17 -1.37
CA ALA A 103 -13.37 -3.22 -2.46
C ALA A 103 -14.27 -2.06 -2.03
N ILE A 104 -15.28 -2.31 -1.19
CA ILE A 104 -16.13 -1.26 -0.60
C ILE A 104 -15.28 -0.32 0.28
N LYS A 105 -14.42 -0.87 1.15
CA LYS A 105 -13.55 -0.04 2.01
C LYS A 105 -12.58 0.83 1.20
N ASP A 106 -11.98 0.27 0.16
CA ASP A 106 -11.12 1.05 -0.75
C ASP A 106 -11.92 2.15 -1.46
N ALA A 107 -13.11 1.84 -1.97
CA ALA A 107 -13.98 2.81 -2.63
C ALA A 107 -14.42 3.93 -1.69
N LEU A 108 -14.82 3.61 -0.46
CA LEU A 108 -15.17 4.60 0.57
C LEU A 108 -13.99 5.54 0.86
N GLY A 109 -12.77 5.00 1.01
CA GLY A 109 -11.56 5.80 1.23
C GLY A 109 -11.26 6.72 0.04
N MET A 110 -11.39 6.21 -1.19
CA MET A 110 -11.13 7.00 -2.41
C MET A 110 -12.14 8.13 -2.58
N VAL A 111 -13.43 7.86 -2.39
CA VAL A 111 -14.48 8.88 -2.52
C VAL A 111 -14.38 9.92 -1.39
N SER A 112 -14.14 9.49 -0.14
CA SER A 112 -13.95 10.40 0.99
C SER A 112 -12.76 11.35 0.75
N SER A 113 -11.62 10.82 0.32
CA SER A 113 -10.45 11.64 -0.02
C SER A 113 -10.73 12.61 -1.18
N TYR A 114 -11.44 12.15 -2.20
CA TYR A 114 -11.84 13.01 -3.33
C TYR A 114 -12.75 14.15 -2.87
N LYS A 115 -13.78 13.86 -2.07
CA LYS A 115 -14.73 14.86 -1.56
C LYS A 115 -14.04 15.88 -0.66
N SER A 116 -13.14 15.44 0.24
CA SER A 116 -12.36 16.35 1.07
C SER A 116 -11.43 17.25 0.26
N ASN A 117 -10.73 16.68 -0.73
CA ASN A 117 -9.87 17.48 -1.61
C ASN A 117 -10.66 18.47 -2.47
N LEU A 118 -11.86 18.08 -2.92
CA LEU A 118 -12.73 18.95 -3.68
C LEU A 118 -13.24 20.12 -2.82
N ALA A 119 -13.68 19.83 -1.60
CA ALA A 119 -14.14 20.88 -0.67
C ALA A 119 -13.01 21.87 -0.31
N ASN A 120 -11.78 21.37 -0.09
CA ASN A 120 -10.63 22.25 0.13
C ASN A 120 -10.32 23.13 -1.10
N TRP A 121 -10.40 22.55 -2.30
CA TRP A 121 -10.17 23.29 -3.54
C TRP A 121 -11.27 24.33 -3.79
N GLU A 122 -12.52 24.07 -3.44
CA GLU A 122 -13.63 25.00 -3.56
C GLU A 122 -13.50 26.20 -2.60
N GLN A 123 -12.83 26.04 -1.45
CA GLN A 123 -12.51 27.14 -0.54
C GLN A 123 -11.39 28.05 -1.08
N ASP A 124 -10.38 27.46 -1.72
CA ASP A 124 -9.26 28.18 -2.34
C ASP A 124 -8.88 27.50 -3.67
N PRO A 125 -9.49 27.94 -4.79
CA PRO A 125 -9.34 27.27 -6.09
C PRO A 125 -8.00 27.55 -6.76
N VAL A 126 -6.92 27.11 -6.12
CA VAL A 126 -5.55 27.15 -6.67
C VAL A 126 -5.25 25.84 -7.40
N GLY A 127 -4.74 25.93 -8.63
CA GLY A 127 -4.35 24.80 -9.45
C GLY A 127 -5.52 24.07 -10.12
N LYS A 128 -5.31 22.79 -10.47
CA LYS A 128 -6.33 21.99 -11.15
C LYS A 128 -7.38 21.45 -10.17
N ARG A 129 -8.65 21.56 -10.58
CA ARG A 129 -9.75 20.93 -9.84
C ARG A 129 -9.48 19.45 -9.61
N PRO A 130 -9.63 18.93 -8.39
CA PRO A 130 -9.50 17.50 -8.11
C PRO A 130 -10.43 16.65 -8.98
N THR A 131 -9.94 15.51 -9.43
CA THR A 131 -10.71 14.54 -10.19
C THR A 131 -10.60 13.18 -9.54
N LEU A 132 -11.70 12.48 -9.42
CA LEU A 132 -11.69 11.10 -8.96
C LEU A 132 -11.11 10.23 -10.07
N ARG A 133 -9.97 9.59 -9.81
CA ARG A 133 -9.32 8.68 -10.75
C ARG A 133 -9.90 7.29 -10.58
N SER A 134 -9.86 6.50 -11.68
CA SER A 134 -10.17 5.07 -11.59
C SER A 134 -9.22 4.36 -10.63
N CYS A 135 -9.66 3.25 -10.06
CA CYS A 135 -8.91 2.48 -9.04
C CYS A 135 -7.70 1.67 -9.59
N GLY A 136 -7.08 2.11 -10.68
CA GLY A 136 -5.97 1.42 -11.36
C GLY A 136 -4.76 1.05 -10.46
N HIS A 137 -4.71 1.60 -9.26
CA HIS A 137 -3.67 1.30 -8.25
C HIS A 137 -4.18 0.52 -7.03
N ALA A 138 -5.48 0.18 -6.96
CA ALA A 138 -6.05 -0.59 -5.87
C ALA A 138 -5.54 -2.04 -5.91
N TYR A 139 -5.26 -2.58 -4.72
CA TYR A 139 -4.84 -3.97 -4.52
C TYR A 139 -5.61 -4.57 -3.35
N PRO A 140 -6.07 -5.82 -3.45
CA PRO A 140 -6.94 -6.40 -2.44
C PRO A 140 -6.24 -6.61 -1.10
N ALA A 141 -6.85 -6.11 -0.02
CA ALA A 141 -6.56 -6.59 1.32
C ALA A 141 -7.15 -7.99 1.49
N LEU A 142 -6.36 -8.91 2.01
CA LEU A 142 -6.72 -10.33 2.14
C LEU A 142 -7.14 -10.63 3.58
N TYR A 143 -8.42 -10.75 3.82
CA TYR A 143 -8.96 -11.04 5.14
C TYR A 143 -8.64 -12.46 5.61
N ARG A 144 -8.23 -12.57 6.88
CA ARG A 144 -7.95 -13.86 7.52
C ARG A 144 -9.17 -14.78 7.44
N ASN A 145 -8.95 -16.05 7.11
CA ASN A 145 -9.95 -17.10 6.88
C ASN A 145 -10.94 -16.86 5.75
N GLY A 146 -10.90 -15.69 5.10
CA GLY A 146 -11.79 -15.34 3.99
C GLY A 146 -11.11 -15.34 2.62
N SER A 147 -9.90 -14.79 2.58
CA SER A 147 -9.08 -14.71 1.36
C SER A 147 -7.58 -14.94 1.62
N TYR A 148 -7.20 -15.12 2.89
CA TYR A 148 -5.86 -15.42 3.36
C TYR A 148 -5.92 -16.38 4.56
N LYS A 149 -5.08 -17.42 4.57
CA LYS A 149 -4.82 -18.28 5.71
C LYS A 149 -3.32 -18.44 5.88
N PRO A 150 -2.78 -18.21 7.09
CA PRO A 150 -1.40 -18.58 7.39
C PRO A 150 -1.31 -20.12 7.37
N ASN A 151 -0.27 -20.65 6.72
CA ASN A 151 -0.02 -22.10 6.63
C ASN A 151 1.48 -22.36 6.89
N GLY A 152 1.86 -22.39 8.16
CA GLY A 152 3.25 -22.48 8.57
C GLY A 152 4.00 -21.14 8.51
N GLU A 153 5.33 -21.21 8.71
CA GLU A 153 6.20 -20.04 8.86
C GLU A 153 6.47 -19.33 7.52
N TYR A 154 6.64 -20.10 6.45
CA TYR A 154 7.05 -19.59 5.13
C TYR A 154 5.99 -19.84 4.05
N THR A 155 4.83 -20.32 4.40
CA THR A 155 3.74 -20.62 3.47
C THR A 155 2.45 -19.95 3.87
N ALA A 156 1.61 -19.68 2.89
CA ALA A 156 0.28 -19.15 3.10
C ALA A 156 -0.66 -19.67 2.02
N GLU A 157 -1.94 -19.73 2.33
CA GLU A 157 -2.99 -19.95 1.34
C GLU A 157 -3.67 -18.61 1.04
N ILE A 158 -3.78 -18.29 -0.24
CA ILE A 158 -4.48 -17.10 -0.72
C ILE A 158 -5.55 -17.49 -1.71
N LYS A 159 -6.70 -16.83 -1.62
CA LYS A 159 -7.81 -17.09 -2.54
C LYS A 159 -7.61 -16.29 -3.82
N LEU A 160 -7.48 -16.95 -4.94
CA LEU A 160 -7.28 -16.34 -6.25
C LEU A 160 -8.34 -16.80 -7.25
N ARG A 161 -8.51 -16.02 -8.31
CA ARG A 161 -9.32 -16.44 -9.46
C ARG A 161 -8.46 -17.27 -10.40
N VAL A 162 -8.65 -18.59 -10.35
CA VAL A 162 -7.95 -19.59 -11.17
C VAL A 162 -8.95 -20.20 -12.15
N HIS A 163 -8.66 -20.18 -13.45
CA HIS A 163 -9.55 -20.75 -14.49
C HIS A 163 -11.04 -20.36 -14.33
N ASN A 164 -11.29 -19.07 -14.15
CA ASN A 164 -12.62 -18.48 -13.94
C ASN A 164 -13.37 -18.91 -12.65
N THR A 165 -12.71 -19.61 -11.74
CA THR A 165 -13.25 -19.97 -10.43
C THR A 165 -12.39 -19.39 -9.29
N TRP A 166 -12.99 -19.24 -8.11
CA TRP A 166 -12.26 -18.81 -6.93
C TRP A 166 -11.74 -20.04 -6.18
N ASP A 167 -10.41 -20.13 -6.09
CA ASP A 167 -9.73 -21.27 -5.48
C ASP A 167 -8.65 -20.82 -4.49
N TRP A 168 -8.34 -21.67 -3.51
CA TRP A 168 -7.24 -21.44 -2.59
C TRP A 168 -5.94 -21.92 -3.22
N VAL A 169 -4.94 -21.07 -3.22
CA VAL A 169 -3.62 -21.35 -3.78
C VAL A 169 -2.59 -21.25 -2.65
N THR A 170 -1.88 -22.35 -2.40
CA THR A 170 -0.76 -22.37 -1.47
C THR A 170 0.45 -21.72 -2.11
N VAL A 171 0.98 -20.70 -1.45
CA VAL A 171 2.15 -19.95 -1.90
C VAL A 171 3.28 -20.04 -0.88
N ARG A 172 4.52 -20.10 -1.37
CA ARG A 172 5.72 -20.00 -0.55
C ARG A 172 6.22 -18.56 -0.54
N LEU A 173 6.44 -18.03 0.65
CA LEU A 173 7.01 -16.71 0.87
C LEU A 173 8.54 -16.82 0.97
N ARG A 174 9.24 -15.80 0.52
CA ARG A 174 10.69 -15.79 0.57
C ARG A 174 11.18 -15.83 2.02
N LYS A 175 12.01 -16.83 2.33
CA LYS A 175 12.51 -17.08 3.69
C LYS A 175 13.15 -15.83 4.30
N SER A 176 14.10 -15.19 3.60
CA SER A 176 14.79 -13.99 4.13
C SER A 176 13.86 -12.80 4.44
N ASP A 177 12.74 -12.68 3.72
CA ASP A 177 11.76 -11.62 3.97
C ASP A 177 10.95 -11.97 5.24
N MET A 178 10.57 -13.24 5.42
CA MET A 178 9.83 -13.71 6.59
C MET A 178 10.72 -13.73 7.87
N ASP A 179 11.96 -14.18 7.77
CA ASP A 179 12.91 -14.14 8.89
C ASP A 179 13.13 -12.69 9.39
N TYR A 180 13.16 -11.73 8.45
CA TYR A 180 13.25 -10.32 8.81
C TYR A 180 11.99 -9.85 9.55
N ILE A 181 10.81 -10.17 9.02
CA ILE A 181 9.51 -9.84 9.64
C ILE A 181 9.43 -10.44 11.04
N ASN A 182 9.73 -11.73 11.18
CA ASN A 182 9.64 -12.43 12.46
C ASN A 182 10.59 -11.84 13.52
N ARG A 183 11.79 -11.40 13.13
CA ARG A 183 12.74 -10.75 14.06
C ARG A 183 12.31 -9.35 14.49
N HIS A 184 11.71 -8.56 13.59
CA HIS A 184 11.45 -7.15 13.83
C HIS A 184 10.01 -6.81 14.22
N CYS A 185 9.08 -7.77 14.04
CA CYS A 185 7.65 -7.52 14.23
C CYS A 185 6.97 -8.52 15.16
N SER A 186 7.73 -9.36 15.89
CA SER A 186 7.16 -10.42 16.76
C SER A 186 6.29 -9.89 17.88
N SER A 187 6.55 -8.68 18.36
CA SER A 187 5.80 -8.00 19.43
C SER A 187 4.63 -7.15 18.94
N ARG A 188 4.42 -7.05 17.62
CA ARG A 188 3.42 -6.18 17.03
C ARG A 188 2.18 -6.95 16.58
N GLU A 189 1.03 -6.29 16.58
CA GLU A 189 -0.19 -6.89 16.05
C GLU A 189 -0.11 -7.01 14.53
N LYS A 190 -0.28 -8.24 14.01
CA LYS A 190 -0.26 -8.53 12.58
C LYS A 190 -1.65 -8.42 12.00
N LEU A 191 -1.85 -7.41 11.15
CA LEU A 191 -3.09 -7.19 10.42
C LEU A 191 -3.17 -8.04 9.13
N CYS A 192 -4.26 -7.87 8.40
CA CYS A 192 -4.48 -8.55 7.13
C CYS A 192 -3.48 -8.09 6.05
N PRO A 193 -2.82 -9.02 5.34
CA PRO A 193 -1.90 -8.65 4.28
C PRO A 193 -2.64 -8.16 3.02
N SER A 194 -1.94 -7.41 2.18
CA SER A 194 -2.40 -7.05 0.83
C SER A 194 -1.63 -7.81 -0.23
N LEU A 195 -2.32 -8.34 -1.23
CA LEU A 195 -1.66 -8.89 -2.41
C LEU A 195 -1.21 -7.74 -3.31
N ARG A 196 0.10 -7.58 -3.51
CA ARG A 196 0.66 -6.46 -4.29
C ARG A 196 1.61 -6.93 -5.37
N ARG A 197 1.72 -6.10 -6.42
CA ARG A 197 2.67 -6.30 -7.52
C ARG A 197 3.61 -5.11 -7.66
N ARG A 198 4.92 -5.39 -7.74
CA ARG A 198 5.95 -4.40 -8.07
C ARG A 198 6.80 -4.92 -9.23
N GLY A 199 6.61 -4.36 -10.41
CA GLY A 199 7.20 -4.87 -11.64
C GLY A 199 6.69 -6.27 -11.97
N ARG A 200 7.57 -7.27 -11.95
CA ARG A 200 7.22 -8.69 -12.20
C ARG A 200 7.04 -9.50 -10.92
N ILE A 201 7.27 -8.90 -9.75
CA ILE A 201 7.27 -9.59 -8.46
C ILE A 201 5.92 -9.41 -7.78
N TRP A 202 5.34 -10.52 -7.32
CA TRP A 202 4.19 -10.55 -6.43
C TRP A 202 4.64 -10.67 -4.98
N SER A 203 3.95 -10.04 -4.07
CA SER A 203 4.22 -10.05 -2.64
C SER A 203 2.94 -10.02 -1.83
N LEU A 204 3.02 -10.52 -0.61
CA LEU A 204 2.11 -10.20 0.46
C LEU A 204 2.75 -9.08 1.28
N ASP A 205 2.09 -7.94 1.34
CA ASP A 205 2.52 -6.82 2.15
C ASP A 205 1.77 -6.91 3.49
N PHE A 206 2.48 -7.31 4.54
CA PHE A 206 1.96 -7.44 5.89
C PHE A 206 2.00 -6.10 6.61
N VAL A 207 0.86 -5.71 7.16
CA VAL A 207 0.74 -4.52 8.01
C VAL A 207 0.84 -4.94 9.47
N PHE A 208 1.60 -4.20 10.25
CA PHE A 208 1.76 -4.38 11.68
C PHE A 208 1.40 -3.10 12.40
N GLU A 209 0.53 -3.22 13.39
CA GLU A 209 0.12 -2.13 14.26
C GLU A 209 0.95 -2.16 15.56
N GLU A 210 1.40 -1.01 15.99
CA GLU A 210 2.09 -0.81 17.26
C GLU A 210 1.52 0.41 17.99
N ASN A 211 1.23 0.25 19.28
CA ASN A 211 0.88 1.37 20.13
C ASN A 211 2.14 2.00 20.67
N VAL A 212 2.37 3.27 20.36
CA VAL A 212 3.51 4.03 20.86
C VAL A 212 3.00 5.07 21.84
N GLU A 213 3.58 5.08 23.03
CA GLU A 213 3.35 6.15 24.01
C GLU A 213 4.09 7.40 23.55
N LEU A 214 3.39 8.51 23.56
CA LEU A 214 4.01 9.81 23.29
C LEU A 214 4.56 10.38 24.60
N THR A 215 5.73 10.98 24.53
CA THR A 215 6.30 11.73 25.66
C THR A 215 5.57 13.06 25.77
N ASP A 216 5.00 13.36 26.93
CA ASP A 216 4.23 14.59 27.17
C ASP A 216 5.12 15.83 27.28
N THR A 217 6.42 15.66 27.63
CA THR A 217 7.40 16.74 27.77
C THR A 217 8.39 16.71 26.61
N ILE A 218 8.44 17.81 25.85
CA ILE A 218 9.40 17.98 24.75
C ILE A 218 10.54 18.88 25.30
N ASP A 219 11.63 18.25 25.69
CA ASP A 219 12.83 18.97 26.17
C ASP A 219 13.81 19.29 25.05
N THR A 220 13.72 18.60 23.93
CA THR A 220 14.62 18.77 22.79
C THR A 220 13.89 18.47 21.48
N VAL A 221 14.16 19.28 20.46
CA VAL A 221 13.64 19.11 19.10
C VAL A 221 14.79 18.82 18.15
N LEU A 222 14.65 17.81 17.30
CA LEU A 222 15.56 17.52 16.19
C LEU A 222 15.04 18.19 14.91
N SER A 223 15.64 19.31 14.54
CA SER A 223 15.39 19.98 13.27
C SER A 223 16.19 19.31 12.16
N ILE A 224 15.53 19.05 11.02
CA ILE A 224 16.11 18.31 9.90
C ILE A 224 15.96 19.14 8.63
N ASP A 225 17.08 19.38 7.94
CA ASP A 225 17.12 19.98 6.62
C ASP A 225 17.68 18.96 5.60
N LEU A 226 16.94 18.72 4.50
CA LEU A 226 17.34 17.83 3.41
C LEU A 226 17.87 18.69 2.27
N GLY A 227 19.12 18.42 1.84
CA GLY A 227 19.79 19.23 0.83
C GLY A 227 20.48 18.42 -0.27
N ILE A 228 20.95 19.13 -1.27
CA ILE A 228 21.67 18.54 -2.41
C ILE A 228 23.13 18.25 -2.05
N ASN A 229 23.81 19.18 -1.39
CA ASN A 229 25.23 19.05 -1.03
C ASN A 229 25.44 18.15 0.20
N ASN A 230 24.57 18.32 1.20
CA ASN A 230 24.47 17.40 2.32
C ASN A 230 23.13 16.68 2.19
N ALA A 231 23.17 15.36 2.19
CA ALA A 231 21.92 14.59 2.11
C ALA A 231 20.97 14.92 3.28
N CYS A 232 21.55 15.30 4.43
CA CYS A 232 20.79 15.72 5.60
C CYS A 232 21.69 16.58 6.52
N THR A 233 21.10 17.61 7.11
CA THR A 233 21.62 18.34 8.25
C THR A 233 20.67 18.13 9.43
N CYS A 234 21.17 17.64 10.55
CA CYS A 234 20.41 17.49 11.79
C CYS A 234 20.91 18.52 12.81
N CYS A 235 20.00 19.24 13.45
CA CYS A 235 20.30 20.18 14.50
C CYS A 235 19.39 19.90 15.72
N ALA A 236 19.98 19.51 16.84
CA ALA A 236 19.25 19.35 18.10
C ALA A 236 19.21 20.69 18.86
N MET A 237 18.02 21.08 19.27
CA MET A 237 17.78 22.38 19.90
C MET A 237 16.79 22.24 21.06
N LYS A 238 17.04 22.97 22.15
CA LYS A 238 16.09 23.11 23.25
C LYS A 238 15.03 24.17 22.94
N PRO A 239 13.88 24.17 23.66
CA PRO A 239 12.83 25.18 23.47
C PRO A 239 13.31 26.65 23.69
N ASP A 240 14.33 26.85 24.46
CA ASP A 240 14.96 28.16 24.70
C ASP A 240 15.88 28.63 23.58
N GLY A 241 16.02 27.82 22.48
CA GLY A 241 16.89 28.11 21.35
C GLY A 241 18.33 27.64 21.50
N THR A 242 18.70 27.01 22.63
CA THR A 242 20.05 26.47 22.83
C THR A 242 20.32 25.30 21.89
N ILE A 243 21.36 25.41 21.06
CA ILE A 243 21.80 24.36 20.13
C ILE A 243 22.67 23.36 20.90
N LEU A 244 22.20 22.10 20.97
CA LEU A 244 22.93 20.99 21.60
C LEU A 244 23.95 20.33 20.67
N GLY A 245 23.69 20.36 19.36
CA GLY A 245 24.61 19.80 18.37
C GLY A 245 24.07 19.94 16.95
N ARG A 246 25.01 19.94 16.00
CA ARG A 246 24.71 19.97 14.57
C ARG A 246 25.55 18.95 13.84
N GLU A 247 24.91 18.13 13.01
CA GLU A 247 25.58 17.10 12.23
C GLU A 247 25.12 17.06 10.78
N PHE A 248 26.04 16.66 9.92
CA PHE A 248 25.86 16.64 8.47
C PHE A 248 26.08 15.24 7.93
N LEU A 249 25.12 14.73 7.16
CA LEU A 249 25.28 13.52 6.38
C LEU A 249 25.71 13.87 4.96
N LYS A 250 26.92 13.48 4.58
CA LYS A 250 27.43 13.58 3.20
C LYS A 250 27.48 12.19 2.57
N LEU A 251 26.99 12.05 1.34
CA LEU A 251 26.97 10.80 0.57
C LEU A 251 27.59 11.01 -0.82
N PRO A 252 28.88 11.39 -0.90
CA PRO A 252 29.49 11.80 -2.17
C PRO A 252 29.50 10.66 -3.21
N LYS A 253 29.79 9.42 -2.82
CA LYS A 253 29.79 8.27 -3.74
C LYS A 253 28.42 7.98 -4.34
N GLU A 254 27.37 8.10 -3.54
CA GLU A 254 25.98 7.91 -3.97
C GLU A 254 25.54 9.05 -4.88
N GLN A 255 25.93 10.29 -4.57
CA GLN A 255 25.63 11.47 -5.39
C GLN A 255 26.32 11.38 -6.75
N ASP A 256 27.60 11.02 -6.83
CA ASP A 256 28.33 10.80 -8.07
C ASP A 256 27.67 9.69 -8.90
N SER A 257 27.29 8.58 -8.25
CA SER A 257 26.58 7.48 -8.91
C SER A 257 25.24 7.93 -9.48
N LEU A 258 24.52 8.83 -8.78
CA LEU A 258 23.24 9.40 -9.23
C LEU A 258 23.47 10.30 -10.46
N VAL A 259 24.46 11.19 -10.41
CA VAL A 259 24.82 12.09 -11.52
C VAL A 259 25.18 11.27 -12.76
N HIS A 260 26.02 10.25 -12.61
CA HIS A 260 26.38 9.35 -13.72
C HIS A 260 25.16 8.62 -14.30
N ALA A 261 24.25 8.13 -13.44
CA ALA A 261 23.04 7.46 -13.89
C ALA A 261 22.11 8.42 -14.65
N LEU A 262 21.93 9.67 -14.16
CA LEU A 262 21.13 10.70 -14.82
C LEU A 262 21.74 11.12 -16.17
N ASN A 263 23.07 11.26 -16.24
CA ASN A 263 23.76 11.57 -17.50
C ASN A 263 23.54 10.48 -18.57
N ARG A 264 23.47 9.21 -18.17
CA ARG A 264 23.11 8.12 -19.09
C ARG A 264 21.69 8.24 -19.61
N VAL A 265 20.72 8.61 -18.76
CA VAL A 265 19.35 8.89 -19.18
C VAL A 265 19.33 10.07 -20.16
N LYS A 266 20.00 11.18 -19.81
CA LYS A 266 20.10 12.38 -20.66
C LYS A 266 20.67 12.05 -22.04
N LYS A 267 21.78 11.31 -22.11
CA LYS A 267 22.37 10.87 -23.39
C LYS A 267 21.39 10.02 -24.21
N ALA A 268 20.71 9.06 -23.60
CA ALA A 268 19.72 8.25 -24.32
C ALA A 268 18.58 9.10 -24.90
N GLN A 269 18.09 10.08 -24.14
CA GLN A 269 17.05 11.01 -24.59
C GLN A 269 17.53 11.91 -25.74
N GLN A 270 18.78 12.40 -25.69
CA GLN A 270 19.39 13.16 -26.77
C GLN A 270 19.52 12.36 -28.10
N HIS A 271 19.63 11.03 -28.00
CA HIS A 271 19.59 10.11 -29.14
C HIS A 271 18.18 9.62 -29.49
N GLY A 272 17.12 10.31 -29.04
CA GLY A 272 15.73 9.97 -29.36
C GLY A 272 15.14 8.79 -28.57
N CYS A 273 15.89 8.17 -27.64
CA CYS A 273 15.42 7.05 -26.82
C CYS A 273 14.74 7.57 -25.54
N TYR A 274 13.46 7.93 -25.61
CA TYR A 274 12.70 8.45 -24.45
C TYR A 274 12.22 7.36 -23.50
N LYS A 275 11.97 6.13 -23.97
CA LYS A 275 11.53 5.01 -23.16
C LYS A 275 12.70 4.17 -22.64
N THR A 276 13.30 4.58 -21.51
CA THR A 276 14.49 3.94 -20.93
C THR A 276 14.19 3.37 -19.51
N PRO A 277 13.29 2.40 -19.35
CA PRO A 277 12.85 1.93 -18.03
C PRO A 277 14.00 1.34 -17.18
N ARG A 278 14.99 0.69 -17.81
CA ARG A 278 16.16 0.14 -17.10
C ARG A 278 17.06 1.23 -16.52
N LEU A 279 17.29 2.32 -17.26
CA LEU A 279 18.09 3.45 -16.77
C LEU A 279 17.37 4.17 -15.63
N TRP A 280 16.07 4.42 -15.76
CA TRP A 280 15.27 5.00 -14.70
C TRP A 280 15.17 4.11 -13.46
N ALA A 281 15.10 2.79 -13.63
CA ALA A 281 15.15 1.86 -12.50
C ALA A 281 16.46 1.97 -11.71
N LYS A 282 17.59 2.18 -12.39
CA LYS A 282 18.89 2.42 -11.74
C LYS A 282 18.90 3.74 -10.96
N VAL A 283 18.44 4.84 -11.59
CA VAL A 283 18.30 6.16 -10.92
C VAL A 283 17.45 6.03 -9.66
N LYS A 284 16.27 5.40 -9.80
CA LYS A 284 15.39 5.17 -8.67
C LYS A 284 16.05 4.35 -7.54
N GLY A 285 16.76 3.27 -7.90
CA GLY A 285 17.45 2.44 -6.89
C GLY A 285 18.52 3.21 -6.11
N ILE A 286 19.25 4.13 -6.76
CA ILE A 286 20.23 4.99 -6.08
C ILE A 286 19.52 5.98 -5.16
N ASN A 287 18.44 6.63 -5.61
CA ASN A 287 17.65 7.53 -4.78
C ASN A 287 17.03 6.82 -3.57
N ASP A 288 16.47 5.62 -3.77
CA ASP A 288 15.92 4.81 -2.68
C ASP A 288 17.01 4.46 -1.64
N HIS A 289 18.26 4.22 -2.09
CA HIS A 289 19.41 3.96 -1.21
C HIS A 289 19.82 5.21 -0.42
N ILE A 290 19.90 6.37 -1.07
CA ILE A 290 20.19 7.67 -0.42
C ILE A 290 19.12 7.94 0.64
N ALA A 291 17.84 7.81 0.29
CA ALA A 291 16.73 8.02 1.21
C ALA A 291 16.79 7.09 2.43
N ALA A 292 17.09 5.80 2.23
CA ALA A 292 17.22 4.83 3.31
C ALA A 292 18.38 5.18 4.26
N ARG A 293 19.55 5.56 3.73
CA ARG A 293 20.70 5.98 4.55
C ARG A 293 20.41 7.25 5.32
N THR A 294 19.75 8.22 4.69
CA THR A 294 19.33 9.46 5.33
C THR A 294 18.36 9.21 6.48
N ALA A 295 17.32 8.39 6.26
CA ALA A 295 16.38 8.00 7.30
C ALA A 295 17.07 7.28 8.48
N GLN A 296 17.99 6.34 8.19
CA GLN A 296 18.76 5.65 9.24
C GLN A 296 19.63 6.63 10.06
N PHE A 297 20.24 7.60 9.40
CA PHE A 297 21.03 8.63 10.10
C PHE A 297 20.16 9.45 11.03
N ILE A 298 19.03 9.95 10.57
CA ILE A 298 18.08 10.73 11.36
C ILE A 298 17.60 9.94 12.60
N VAL A 299 17.14 8.71 12.39
CA VAL A 299 16.65 7.85 13.49
C VAL A 299 17.75 7.57 14.51
N ARG A 300 18.99 7.27 14.06
CA ARG A 300 20.12 7.06 14.97
C ARG A 300 20.43 8.30 15.81
N ARG A 301 20.29 9.50 15.23
CA ARG A 301 20.48 10.75 15.95
C ARG A 301 19.36 11.01 16.96
N ALA A 302 18.12 10.81 16.57
CA ALA A 302 16.98 10.92 17.48
C ALA A 302 17.14 9.97 18.69
N VAL A 303 17.45 8.70 18.44
CA VAL A 303 17.68 7.70 19.49
C VAL A 303 18.86 8.09 20.39
N ALA A 304 19.98 8.55 19.82
CA ALA A 304 21.17 8.95 20.60
C ALA A 304 20.91 10.17 21.51
N LEU A 305 19.95 10.99 21.16
CA LEU A 305 19.55 12.20 21.92
C LEU A 305 18.32 11.96 22.80
N ASN A 306 17.80 10.74 22.76
CA ASN A 306 16.57 10.34 23.47
C ASN A 306 15.36 11.24 23.14
N ILE A 307 15.20 11.55 21.83
CA ILE A 307 14.14 12.37 21.26
C ILE A 307 13.17 11.48 20.51
#